data_c18cb669e860d2e1c66e41849d92d6c6
#
_entry.id   c18cb669e860d2e1c66e41849d92d6c6
#
_cell.length_a   1.000
_cell.length_b   1.000
_cell.length_c   1.000
_cell.angle_alpha   90.00
_cell.angle_beta   90.00
_cell.angle_gamma   90.00
#
_symmetry.space_group_name_H-M   'P 1'
#
loop_
_entity.id
_entity.type
_entity.pdbx_description
1 polymer ?
#
loop_
_entity_poly.entity_id
_entity_poly.type
_entity_poly.pdbx_seq_one_letter_code
_entity_poly.pdbx_strand_id
1 'polypeptide(L)'
;MIKNKAIVLMLMSLILIISACGTKPAATTEQTGGGDNTSATAQQNETKLEKIKKAGKIVMGTSADYPPYEFHKEINKKDEIVGFDIEIAKAIAKDLGVELEMKDMRFEGLLAALEAGNVDFVISGMTPTPERMKAVDFTNIYYTAVQKVVIRAEDKDKFTTVDSLQGLKVGAQKGATQEKIVKEQMPGSEVKPLGKISDLMLELKNKKVDALVVELPVAEAYLSKNKDLVIADIQLATEDSGSAIALKKGNPDLVEAMNKTLDKLINDKSIDKFVTEANELVEEQ
;
A
#
# COMPACT_ATOMS: atom_id res chain seq x y z
N MET A 1 57.30 -2.60 7.59
CA MET A 1 58.16 -3.40 6.68
C MET A 1 57.35 -3.84 5.48
N ILE A 2 57.63 -3.20 4.37
CA ILE A 2 57.94 -3.70 3.02
C ILE A 2 56.74 -4.30 2.27
N LYS A 3 56.17 -3.52 1.33
CA LYS A 3 56.33 -3.47 -0.15
C LYS A 3 55.89 -4.79 -0.83
N ASN A 4 54.97 -4.76 -1.80
CA ASN A 4 55.30 -4.45 -3.20
C ASN A 4 54.05 -4.24 -4.09
N LYS A 5 54.18 -3.26 -4.94
CA LYS A 5 53.46 -2.89 -6.14
C LYS A 5 53.67 -3.92 -7.25
N ALA A 6 52.69 -4.12 -8.09
CA ALA A 6 52.90 -4.42 -9.49
C ALA A 6 51.77 -3.88 -10.35
N ILE A 7 52.13 -2.89 -11.14
CA ILE A 7 51.42 -2.29 -12.28
C ILE A 7 51.74 -3.17 -13.51
N VAL A 8 50.73 -3.52 -14.32
CA VAL A 8 50.96 -3.85 -15.74
C VAL A 8 49.88 -3.15 -16.57
N LEU A 9 50.34 -2.17 -17.32
CA LEU A 9 49.72 -1.59 -18.53
C LEU A 9 49.99 -2.51 -19.72
N MET A 10 49.03 -2.64 -20.64
CA MET A 10 49.28 -2.85 -22.09
C MET A 10 47.96 -2.65 -22.87
N LEU A 11 47.78 -1.49 -23.52
CA LEU A 11 47.95 -1.19 -24.96
C LEU A 11 46.90 -1.89 -25.86
N MET A 12 45.87 -1.15 -26.28
CA MET A 12 45.70 -0.41 -27.56
C MET A 12 45.83 -1.29 -28.81
N SER A 13 44.72 -1.51 -29.52
CA SER A 13 44.73 -1.68 -30.97
C SER A 13 43.47 -1.11 -31.62
N LEU A 14 43.66 0.00 -32.28
CA LEU A 14 42.79 0.78 -33.15
C LEU A 14 42.83 0.16 -34.53
N ILE A 15 41.72 -0.21 -35.15
CA ILE A 15 41.66 -0.46 -36.61
C ILE A 15 40.49 0.36 -37.17
N LEU A 16 40.86 1.45 -37.84
CA LEU A 16 40.05 2.19 -38.81
C LEU A 16 40.14 1.47 -40.16
N ILE A 17 38.99 1.28 -40.81
CA ILE A 17 38.98 1.10 -42.29
C ILE A 17 37.92 2.07 -42.84
N ILE A 18 38.46 3.00 -43.65
CA ILE A 18 37.77 3.98 -44.47
C ILE A 18 37.75 3.44 -45.92
N SER A 19 36.67 3.72 -46.63
CA SER A 19 36.58 3.91 -48.08
C SER A 19 35.34 3.25 -48.69
N ALA A 20 34.60 3.77 -49.63
CA ALA A 20 34.71 4.96 -50.47
C ALA A 20 33.37 5.20 -51.16
N CYS A 21 33.16 6.42 -51.57
CA CYS A 21 32.10 6.90 -52.45
C CYS A 21 32.06 6.22 -53.84
N GLY A 22 30.83 6.14 -54.40
CA GLY A 22 30.62 5.83 -55.83
C GLY A 22 29.25 6.33 -56.31
N THR A 23 29.26 7.27 -57.17
CA THR A 23 28.22 8.09 -57.81
C THR A 23 27.19 7.32 -58.65
N LYS A 24 25.97 7.94 -58.74
CA LYS A 24 24.84 7.67 -59.66
C LYS A 24 25.20 7.76 -61.13
N PRO A 25 24.47 7.20 -62.15
CA PRO A 25 23.16 7.77 -62.51
C PRO A 25 22.06 6.75 -62.97
N ALA A 26 20.85 7.32 -63.18
CA ALA A 26 19.56 6.78 -63.48
C ALA A 26 19.42 5.94 -64.76
N ALA A 27 18.44 5.01 -64.75
CA ALA A 27 17.51 4.77 -65.86
C ALA A 27 16.31 3.90 -65.38
N THR A 28 15.14 4.29 -65.79
CA THR A 28 13.79 3.79 -65.65
C THR A 28 13.63 2.37 -66.23
N THR A 29 12.87 1.48 -65.56
CA THR A 29 11.85 0.63 -66.22
C THR A 29 10.90 0.03 -65.16
N GLU A 30 9.59 0.13 -65.41
CA GLU A 30 8.51 -0.51 -64.70
C GLU A 30 8.57 -2.03 -64.81
N GLN A 31 8.21 -2.75 -63.69
CA GLN A 31 7.32 -3.93 -63.81
C GLN A 31 6.82 -4.40 -62.42
N THR A 32 5.53 -4.38 -62.32
CA THR A 32 4.52 -5.15 -61.59
C THR A 32 4.96 -6.30 -60.66
N GLY A 33 4.38 -6.29 -59.45
CA GLY A 33 3.77 -7.48 -58.88
C GLY A 33 4.52 -8.15 -57.71
N GLY A 34 3.98 -8.09 -56.55
CA GLY A 34 4.36 -8.91 -55.43
C GLY A 34 4.08 -8.21 -54.11
N GLY A 35 2.82 -8.24 -53.71
CA GLY A 35 2.44 -7.81 -52.36
C GLY A 35 3.03 -8.75 -51.30
N ASP A 36 4.12 -8.33 -50.70
CA ASP A 36 4.58 -8.94 -49.47
C ASP A 36 3.93 -8.18 -48.31
N ASN A 37 2.80 -8.70 -47.94
CA ASN A 37 2.10 -8.29 -46.73
C ASN A 37 2.91 -8.75 -45.53
N THR A 38 3.95 -8.02 -45.21
CA THR A 38 4.61 -8.16 -43.91
C THR A 38 3.66 -7.67 -42.87
N SER A 39 2.75 -8.54 -42.40
CA SER A 39 2.04 -8.37 -41.18
C SER A 39 3.06 -8.15 -40.07
N ALA A 40 3.33 -6.89 -39.76
CA ALA A 40 3.95 -6.54 -38.49
C ALA A 40 3.02 -7.08 -37.40
N THR A 41 3.32 -8.28 -36.93
CA THR A 41 2.77 -8.83 -35.73
C THR A 41 3.22 -7.88 -34.62
N ALA A 42 2.36 -6.92 -34.29
CA ALA A 42 2.54 -6.12 -33.08
C ALA A 42 2.67 -7.15 -31.95
N GLN A 43 3.86 -7.31 -31.40
CA GLN A 43 4.05 -8.00 -30.13
C GLN A 43 3.22 -7.21 -29.12
N GLN A 44 2.00 -7.67 -28.90
CA GLN A 44 1.21 -7.19 -27.76
C GLN A 44 2.02 -7.56 -26.51
N ASN A 45 2.63 -6.55 -25.91
CA ASN A 45 3.30 -6.75 -24.62
C ASN A 45 2.26 -7.26 -23.63
N GLU A 46 2.47 -8.50 -23.15
CA GLU A 46 1.63 -9.17 -22.16
C GLU A 46 1.36 -8.23 -20.97
N THR A 47 0.09 -7.97 -20.68
CA THR A 47 -0.32 -7.06 -19.62
C THR A 47 0.02 -7.62 -18.23
N LYS A 48 -0.07 -6.77 -17.19
CA LYS A 48 0.19 -7.23 -15.81
C LYS A 48 -0.84 -8.27 -15.38
N LEU A 49 -2.10 -8.09 -15.73
CA LEU A 49 -3.18 -9.04 -15.45
C LEU A 49 -2.94 -10.41 -16.12
N GLU A 50 -2.52 -10.42 -17.39
CA GLU A 50 -2.19 -11.66 -18.10
C GLU A 50 -1.00 -12.38 -17.45
N LYS A 51 0.04 -11.65 -17.04
CA LYS A 51 1.20 -12.22 -16.31
C LYS A 51 0.79 -12.85 -14.99
N ILE A 52 -0.09 -12.19 -14.21
CA ILE A 52 -0.63 -12.71 -12.95
C ILE A 52 -1.41 -14.01 -13.22
N LYS A 53 -2.34 -14.01 -14.18
CA LYS A 53 -3.13 -15.19 -14.53
C LYS A 53 -2.26 -16.35 -15.00
N LYS A 54 -1.26 -16.09 -15.80
CA LYS A 54 -0.29 -17.09 -16.29
C LYS A 54 0.59 -17.64 -15.18
N ALA A 55 0.98 -16.81 -14.23
CA ALA A 55 1.74 -17.23 -13.05
C ALA A 55 0.90 -18.02 -12.04
N GLY A 56 -0.44 -17.97 -12.15
CA GLY A 56 -1.37 -18.64 -11.25
C GLY A 56 -1.39 -18.06 -9.83
N LYS A 57 -0.77 -16.90 -9.60
CA LYS A 57 -0.72 -16.24 -8.29
C LYS A 57 -0.66 -14.73 -8.39
N ILE A 58 -1.20 -14.07 -7.36
CA ILE A 58 -1.11 -12.63 -7.14
C ILE A 58 -0.54 -12.33 -5.76
N VAL A 59 0.37 -11.37 -5.66
CA VAL A 59 1.10 -11.03 -4.44
C VAL A 59 0.57 -9.73 -3.85
N MET A 60 0.04 -9.81 -2.64
CA MET A 60 -0.50 -8.70 -1.86
C MET A 60 0.56 -8.18 -0.88
N GLY A 61 0.67 -6.85 -0.75
CA GLY A 61 1.36 -6.18 0.35
C GLY A 61 0.38 -5.65 1.38
N THR A 62 0.68 -5.81 2.66
CA THR A 62 -0.15 -5.32 3.77
C THR A 62 0.70 -4.99 5.00
N SER A 63 0.12 -4.31 6.01
CA SER A 63 0.75 -4.05 7.32
C SER A 63 -0.16 -4.61 8.41
N ALA A 64 0.07 -5.89 8.77
CA ALA A 64 -0.86 -6.71 9.54
C ALA A 64 -0.84 -6.39 11.06
N ASP A 65 -1.09 -5.14 11.41
CA ASP A 65 -1.26 -4.66 12.79
C ASP A 65 -2.37 -3.60 12.92
N TYR A 66 -3.33 -3.63 11.99
CA TYR A 66 -4.40 -2.63 11.86
C TYR A 66 -5.81 -3.27 11.93
N PRO A 67 -6.16 -3.94 13.06
CA PRO A 67 -7.47 -4.56 13.20
C PRO A 67 -8.58 -3.51 13.13
N PRO A 68 -9.74 -3.83 12.54
CA PRO A 68 -10.18 -5.09 11.95
C PRO A 68 -9.82 -5.25 10.46
N TYR A 69 -9.04 -4.33 9.86
CA TYR A 69 -8.64 -4.37 8.45
C TYR A 69 -7.76 -5.58 8.15
N GLU A 70 -6.57 -5.62 8.76
CA GLU A 70 -5.60 -6.71 8.66
C GLU A 70 -4.79 -6.83 9.96
N PHE A 71 -4.71 -8.04 10.48
CA PHE A 71 -3.99 -8.29 11.73
C PHE A 71 -3.61 -9.76 11.89
N HIS A 72 -2.61 -10.01 12.71
CA HIS A 72 -2.19 -11.35 13.08
C HIS A 72 -3.14 -11.93 14.12
N LYS A 73 -3.57 -13.18 13.91
CA LYS A 73 -4.35 -13.97 14.86
C LYS A 73 -3.85 -15.41 14.90
N GLU A 74 -3.73 -15.98 16.09
CA GLU A 74 -3.46 -17.40 16.24
C GLU A 74 -4.75 -18.21 16.01
N ILE A 75 -4.79 -19.01 14.93
CA ILE A 75 -5.87 -19.93 14.59
C ILE A 75 -5.30 -21.34 14.55
N ASN A 76 -5.82 -22.25 15.38
CA ASN A 76 -5.33 -23.62 15.46
C ASN A 76 -3.80 -23.73 15.69
N LYS A 77 -3.23 -22.85 16.52
CA LYS A 77 -1.79 -22.74 16.82
C LYS A 77 -0.95 -22.32 15.61
N LYS A 78 -1.53 -21.73 14.62
CA LYS A 78 -0.83 -21.11 13.49
C LYS A 78 -1.09 -19.62 13.51
N ASP A 79 -0.06 -18.83 13.28
CA ASP A 79 -0.18 -17.40 13.07
C ASP A 79 -0.71 -17.17 11.65
N GLU A 80 -1.88 -16.55 11.56
CA GLU A 80 -2.54 -16.23 10.30
C GLU A 80 -2.82 -14.72 10.23
N ILE A 81 -2.73 -14.17 9.04
CA ILE A 81 -3.16 -12.79 8.77
C ILE A 81 -4.63 -12.83 8.38
N VAL A 82 -5.45 -12.11 9.14
CA VAL A 82 -6.91 -12.07 8.99
C VAL A 82 -7.42 -10.63 9.00
N GLY A 83 -8.69 -10.42 8.70
CA GLY A 83 -9.34 -9.13 8.68
C GLY A 83 -10.11 -8.91 7.38
N PHE A 84 -10.89 -7.83 7.31
CA PHE A 84 -11.77 -7.64 6.17
C PHE A 84 -11.01 -7.25 4.89
N ASP A 85 -9.84 -6.60 4.96
CA ASP A 85 -8.95 -6.36 3.82
C ASP A 85 -8.45 -7.69 3.23
N ILE A 86 -8.21 -8.67 4.11
CA ILE A 86 -7.79 -10.02 3.70
C ILE A 86 -8.91 -10.75 2.98
N GLU A 87 -10.16 -10.64 3.45
CA GLU A 87 -11.30 -11.27 2.79
C GLU A 87 -11.60 -10.62 1.42
N ILE A 88 -11.44 -9.30 1.30
CA ILE A 88 -11.51 -8.59 0.00
C ILE A 88 -10.41 -9.13 -0.94
N ALA A 89 -9.16 -9.24 -0.47
CA ALA A 89 -8.06 -9.75 -1.27
C ALA A 89 -8.27 -11.21 -1.71
N LYS A 90 -8.79 -12.06 -0.84
CA LYS A 90 -9.18 -13.45 -1.17
C LYS A 90 -10.26 -13.49 -2.25
N ALA A 91 -11.27 -12.62 -2.15
CA ALA A 91 -12.34 -12.53 -3.16
C ALA A 91 -11.79 -12.08 -4.52
N ILE A 92 -10.88 -11.11 -4.56
CA ILE A 92 -10.20 -10.67 -5.78
C ILE A 92 -9.37 -11.81 -6.40
N ALA A 93 -8.54 -12.49 -5.62
CA ALA A 93 -7.74 -13.61 -6.11
C ALA A 93 -8.61 -14.74 -6.68
N LYS A 94 -9.73 -15.05 -6.01
CA LYS A 94 -10.72 -16.03 -6.47
C LYS A 94 -11.37 -15.62 -7.79
N ASP A 95 -11.80 -14.37 -7.95
CA ASP A 95 -12.43 -13.88 -9.18
C ASP A 95 -11.42 -13.82 -10.35
N LEU A 96 -10.13 -13.59 -10.06
CA LEU A 96 -9.05 -13.67 -11.04
C LEU A 96 -8.64 -15.12 -11.38
N GLY A 97 -9.05 -16.11 -10.57
CA GLY A 97 -8.68 -17.51 -10.73
C GLY A 97 -7.23 -17.83 -10.38
N VAL A 98 -6.65 -17.15 -9.37
CA VAL A 98 -5.25 -17.28 -8.96
C VAL A 98 -5.14 -17.48 -7.45
N GLU A 99 -3.98 -17.95 -6.98
CA GLU A 99 -3.65 -18.02 -5.55
C GLU A 99 -3.24 -16.66 -5.00
N LEU A 100 -3.61 -16.36 -3.74
CA LEU A 100 -3.20 -15.17 -3.02
C LEU A 100 -1.93 -15.47 -2.20
N GLU A 101 -0.85 -14.75 -2.48
CA GLU A 101 0.35 -14.69 -1.64
C GLU A 101 0.34 -13.37 -0.86
N MET A 102 0.55 -13.41 0.46
CA MET A 102 0.56 -12.20 1.30
C MET A 102 1.96 -11.89 1.80
N LYS A 103 2.33 -10.60 1.81
CA LYS A 103 3.57 -10.08 2.37
C LYS A 103 3.28 -9.00 3.41
N ASP A 104 3.50 -9.34 4.68
CA ASP A 104 3.45 -8.39 5.78
C ASP A 104 4.74 -7.56 5.82
N MET A 105 4.57 -6.24 5.94
CA MET A 105 5.67 -5.28 6.12
C MET A 105 5.16 -4.00 6.79
N ARG A 106 6.07 -3.11 7.16
CA ARG A 106 5.68 -1.81 7.72
C ARG A 106 4.97 -0.96 6.68
N PHE A 107 3.93 -0.22 7.11
CA PHE A 107 3.08 0.58 6.24
C PHE A 107 3.86 1.53 5.32
N GLU A 108 4.88 2.23 5.84
CA GLU A 108 5.70 3.15 5.05
C GLU A 108 6.50 2.50 3.92
N GLY A 109 6.64 1.16 3.95
CA GLY A 109 7.34 0.40 2.92
C GLY A 109 6.47 -0.10 1.77
N LEU A 110 5.13 -0.09 1.94
CA LEU A 110 4.20 -0.75 1.04
C LEU A 110 4.24 -0.20 -0.39
N LEU A 111 4.18 1.13 -0.57
CA LEU A 111 4.19 1.73 -1.91
C LEU A 111 5.54 1.55 -2.60
N ALA A 112 6.65 1.59 -1.87
CA ALA A 112 7.97 1.31 -2.44
C ALA A 112 8.09 -0.15 -2.91
N ALA A 113 7.53 -1.10 -2.15
CA ALA A 113 7.47 -2.51 -2.55
C ALA A 113 6.61 -2.72 -3.81
N LEU A 114 5.49 -1.99 -3.92
CA LEU A 114 4.62 -2.01 -5.10
C LEU A 114 5.31 -1.44 -6.34
N GLU A 115 5.97 -0.29 -6.22
CA GLU A 115 6.73 0.32 -7.31
C GLU A 115 7.87 -0.56 -7.80
N ALA A 116 8.59 -1.20 -6.86
CA ALA A 116 9.66 -2.15 -7.17
C ALA A 116 9.15 -3.47 -7.79
N GLY A 117 7.82 -3.74 -7.75
CA GLY A 117 7.22 -4.97 -8.25
C GLY A 117 7.40 -6.18 -7.32
N ASN A 118 7.74 -5.95 -6.06
CA ASN A 118 7.84 -7.00 -5.03
C ASN A 118 6.47 -7.51 -4.59
N VAL A 119 5.43 -6.70 -4.78
CA VAL A 119 4.02 -7.02 -4.63
C VAL A 119 3.26 -6.53 -5.87
N ASP A 120 2.11 -7.12 -6.16
CA ASP A 120 1.29 -6.78 -7.32
C ASP A 120 0.24 -5.71 -6.99
N PHE A 121 -0.21 -5.68 -5.76
CA PHE A 121 -1.12 -4.68 -5.21
C PHE A 121 -0.90 -4.52 -3.70
N VAL A 122 -1.46 -3.43 -3.15
CA VAL A 122 -1.46 -3.15 -1.70
C VAL A 122 -2.89 -2.93 -1.25
N ILE A 123 -3.30 -3.65 -0.21
CA ILE A 123 -4.52 -3.38 0.56
C ILE A 123 -4.15 -3.36 2.04
N SER A 124 -4.39 -2.22 2.70
CA SER A 124 -3.92 -1.96 4.07
C SER A 124 -4.56 -0.67 4.62
N GLY A 125 -5.88 -0.57 4.60
CA GLY A 125 -6.59 0.64 5.01
C GLY A 125 -6.09 1.91 4.30
N MET A 126 -5.59 1.79 3.06
CA MET A 126 -4.80 2.86 2.44
C MET A 126 -5.66 3.92 1.75
N THR A 127 -5.56 5.16 2.20
CA THR A 127 -6.25 6.32 1.61
C THR A 127 -5.59 6.75 0.30
N PRO A 128 -6.34 6.95 -0.81
CA PRO A 128 -5.84 7.48 -2.08
C PRO A 128 -5.64 9.00 -2.01
N THR A 129 -4.56 9.45 -1.38
CA THR A 129 -4.23 10.88 -1.34
C THR A 129 -3.73 11.39 -2.71
N PRO A 130 -3.90 12.69 -3.03
CA PRO A 130 -3.36 13.27 -4.26
C PRO A 130 -1.86 13.04 -4.45
N GLU A 131 -1.10 12.95 -3.35
CA GLU A 131 0.32 12.67 -3.37
C GLU A 131 0.61 11.22 -3.79
N ARG A 132 -0.08 10.26 -3.17
CA ARG A 132 0.05 8.83 -3.50
C ARG A 132 -0.38 8.54 -4.93
N MET A 133 -1.45 9.20 -5.42
CA MET A 133 -1.96 9.06 -6.80
C MET A 133 -0.98 9.55 -7.87
N LYS A 134 0.06 10.31 -7.52
CA LYS A 134 1.15 10.64 -8.47
C LYS A 134 2.03 9.42 -8.77
N ALA A 135 2.22 8.53 -7.80
CA ALA A 135 3.10 7.38 -7.90
C ALA A 135 2.38 6.08 -8.29
N VAL A 136 1.16 5.88 -7.81
CA VAL A 136 0.38 4.66 -7.98
C VAL A 136 -1.04 4.95 -8.48
N ASP A 137 -1.71 3.93 -9.00
CA ASP A 137 -3.14 3.97 -9.31
C ASP A 137 -3.92 3.35 -8.15
N PHE A 138 -5.20 3.70 -8.02
CA PHE A 138 -6.10 3.19 -7.00
C PHE A 138 -7.39 2.65 -7.59
N THR A 139 -7.98 1.69 -6.91
CA THR A 139 -9.36 1.24 -7.17
C THR A 139 -10.38 2.25 -6.66
N ASN A 140 -11.66 1.94 -6.83
CA ASN A 140 -12.75 2.58 -6.10
C ASN A 140 -12.52 2.41 -4.59
N ILE A 141 -13.06 3.36 -3.80
CA ILE A 141 -13.06 3.27 -2.34
C ILE A 141 -13.97 2.11 -1.92
N TYR A 142 -13.47 1.24 -1.03
CA TYR A 142 -14.22 0.09 -0.55
C TYR A 142 -14.72 0.26 0.90
N TYR A 143 -14.12 1.18 1.68
CA TYR A 143 -14.51 1.43 3.07
C TYR A 143 -14.18 2.87 3.48
N THR A 144 -14.94 3.45 4.42
CA THR A 144 -14.69 4.78 4.98
C THR A 144 -14.74 4.74 6.50
N ALA A 145 -13.83 5.46 7.14
CA ALA A 145 -13.78 5.58 8.59
C ALA A 145 -13.41 7.00 9.01
N VAL A 146 -13.85 7.39 10.22
CA VAL A 146 -13.50 8.67 10.83
C VAL A 146 -12.24 8.53 11.68
N GLN A 147 -11.43 9.58 11.73
CA GLN A 147 -10.24 9.64 12.56
C GLN A 147 -10.59 9.98 14.01
N LYS A 148 -9.91 9.36 14.96
CA LYS A 148 -10.10 9.55 16.41
C LYS A 148 -8.76 9.75 17.11
N VAL A 149 -8.84 10.40 18.27
CA VAL A 149 -7.71 10.53 19.18
C VAL A 149 -7.87 9.52 20.31
N VAL A 150 -6.90 8.65 20.50
CA VAL A 150 -6.82 7.69 21.60
C VAL A 150 -5.86 8.23 22.66
N ILE A 151 -6.26 8.17 23.91
CA ILE A 151 -5.51 8.64 25.08
C ILE A 151 -5.61 7.61 26.22
N ARG A 152 -4.80 7.77 27.24
CA ARG A 152 -4.97 7.00 28.48
C ARG A 152 -6.28 7.41 29.19
N ALA A 153 -6.96 6.46 29.81
CA ALA A 153 -8.22 6.71 30.55
C ALA A 153 -8.06 7.74 31.68
N GLU A 154 -6.88 7.76 32.33
CA GLU A 154 -6.55 8.71 33.40
C GLU A 154 -6.42 10.17 32.92
N ASP A 155 -6.22 10.39 31.62
CA ASP A 155 -6.08 11.71 31.02
C ASP A 155 -7.38 12.21 30.35
N LYS A 156 -8.51 11.48 30.49
CA LYS A 156 -9.77 11.77 29.81
C LYS A 156 -10.27 13.20 30.01
N ASP A 157 -10.23 13.66 31.27
CA ASP A 157 -10.73 14.99 31.63
C ASP A 157 -9.71 16.12 31.31
N LYS A 158 -8.50 15.74 30.92
CA LYS A 158 -7.38 16.62 30.64
C LYS A 158 -7.26 16.96 29.17
N PHE A 159 -7.52 15.98 28.31
CA PHE A 159 -7.39 16.10 26.86
C PHE A 159 -8.78 16.06 26.21
N THR A 160 -9.40 17.23 26.09
CA THR A 160 -10.78 17.40 25.59
C THR A 160 -10.86 18.22 24.31
N THR A 161 -9.78 18.87 23.92
CA THR A 161 -9.67 19.68 22.70
C THR A 161 -8.33 19.45 22.03
N VAL A 162 -8.22 19.81 20.75
CA VAL A 162 -6.95 19.77 20.01
C VAL A 162 -5.89 20.62 20.71
N ASP A 163 -6.25 21.80 21.20
CA ASP A 163 -5.33 22.72 21.91
C ASP A 163 -4.77 22.12 23.21
N SER A 164 -5.51 21.21 23.85
CA SER A 164 -5.01 20.54 25.06
C SER A 164 -3.85 19.58 24.80
N LEU A 165 -3.55 19.28 23.53
CA LEU A 165 -2.41 18.47 23.11
C LEU A 165 -1.18 19.30 22.74
N GLN A 166 -1.23 20.64 22.83
CA GLN A 166 -0.12 21.52 22.52
C GLN A 166 1.10 21.23 23.42
N GLY A 167 2.28 21.09 22.81
CA GLY A 167 3.54 20.76 23.49
C GLY A 167 3.66 19.27 23.88
N LEU A 168 2.66 18.45 23.59
CA LEU A 168 2.65 17.03 23.91
C LEU A 168 3.09 16.18 22.71
N LYS A 169 3.40 14.91 22.96
CA LYS A 169 3.79 13.93 21.94
C LYS A 169 2.56 13.19 21.45
N VAL A 170 2.28 13.32 20.17
CA VAL A 170 1.16 12.63 19.52
C VAL A 170 1.71 11.60 18.54
N GLY A 171 1.37 10.35 18.79
CA GLY A 171 1.75 9.23 17.93
C GLY A 171 0.87 9.14 16.68
N ALA A 172 1.49 8.75 15.57
CA ALA A 172 0.82 8.44 14.31
C ALA A 172 1.60 7.35 13.56
N GLN A 173 0.92 6.54 12.75
CA GLN A 173 1.62 5.56 11.94
C GLN A 173 2.46 6.28 10.87
N LYS A 174 3.72 5.88 10.77
CA LYS A 174 4.68 6.50 9.86
C LYS A 174 4.26 6.35 8.40
N GLY A 175 4.21 7.46 7.68
CA GLY A 175 3.78 7.51 6.28
C GLY A 175 2.26 7.44 6.07
N ALA A 176 1.46 7.34 7.14
CA ALA A 176 0.00 7.36 7.07
C ALA A 176 -0.58 8.79 7.10
N THR A 177 -1.85 8.94 6.74
CA THR A 177 -2.55 10.23 6.72
C THR A 177 -2.65 10.85 8.11
N GLN A 178 -2.68 10.04 9.16
CA GLN A 178 -2.71 10.46 10.56
C GLN A 178 -1.48 11.30 10.94
N GLU A 179 -0.31 11.02 10.36
CA GLU A 179 0.89 11.84 10.58
C GLU A 179 0.70 13.28 10.06
N LYS A 180 0.01 13.43 8.92
CA LYS A 180 -0.37 14.73 8.35
C LYS A 180 -1.42 15.42 9.23
N ILE A 181 -2.44 14.70 9.68
CA ILE A 181 -3.49 15.23 10.57
C ILE A 181 -2.89 15.83 11.84
N VAL A 182 -1.95 15.13 12.49
CA VAL A 182 -1.28 15.67 13.68
C VAL A 182 -0.53 16.97 13.36
N LYS A 183 0.23 17.01 12.26
CA LYS A 183 1.00 18.19 11.85
C LYS A 183 0.12 19.41 11.55
N GLU A 184 -1.02 19.20 10.91
CA GLU A 184 -1.90 20.27 10.43
C GLU A 184 -2.94 20.73 11.45
N GLN A 185 -3.46 19.80 12.26
CA GLN A 185 -4.58 20.08 13.15
C GLN A 185 -4.18 20.20 14.63
N MET A 186 -2.96 19.78 14.99
CA MET A 186 -2.45 19.84 16.37
C MET A 186 -1.19 20.70 16.45
N PRO A 187 -1.31 22.03 16.15
CA PRO A 187 -0.14 22.91 16.11
C PRO A 187 0.56 22.95 17.47
N GLY A 188 1.89 22.81 17.43
CA GLY A 188 2.72 22.79 18.65
C GLY A 188 2.87 21.40 19.29
N SER A 189 2.17 20.36 18.82
CA SER A 189 2.44 18.99 19.25
C SER A 189 3.68 18.42 18.55
N GLU A 190 4.41 17.55 19.25
CA GLU A 190 5.50 16.76 18.66
C GLU A 190 4.95 15.49 18.03
N VAL A 191 5.06 15.35 16.71
CA VAL A 191 4.66 14.11 16.03
C VAL A 191 5.65 13.01 16.35
N LYS A 192 5.17 11.85 16.83
CA LYS A 192 5.95 10.64 17.06
C LYS A 192 5.54 9.56 16.07
N PRO A 193 6.22 9.45 14.90
CA PRO A 193 5.86 8.43 13.92
C PRO A 193 6.52 7.09 14.23
N LEU A 194 5.75 6.00 14.24
CA LEU A 194 6.25 4.63 14.30
C LEU A 194 5.63 3.78 13.19
N GLY A 195 6.36 2.75 12.75
CA GLY A 195 5.95 1.92 11.62
C GLY A 195 4.78 0.97 11.92
N LYS A 196 4.54 0.65 13.20
CA LYS A 196 3.44 -0.22 13.63
C LYS A 196 2.53 0.47 14.65
N ILE A 197 1.21 0.24 14.50
CA ILE A 197 0.21 0.77 15.45
C ILE A 197 0.34 0.08 16.82
N SER A 198 0.64 -1.21 16.85
CA SER A 198 0.90 -1.94 18.09
C SER A 198 2.01 -1.31 18.93
N ASP A 199 3.09 -0.86 18.30
CA ASP A 199 4.19 -0.16 18.98
C ASP A 199 3.72 1.20 19.52
N LEU A 200 2.90 1.94 18.76
CA LEU A 200 2.33 3.21 19.19
C LEU A 200 1.39 3.05 20.39
N MET A 201 0.55 2.01 20.40
CA MET A 201 -0.30 1.71 21.55
C MET A 201 0.51 1.40 22.81
N LEU A 202 1.62 0.67 22.64
CA LEU A 202 2.55 0.38 23.73
C LEU A 202 3.25 1.66 24.24
N GLU A 203 3.69 2.54 23.33
CA GLU A 203 4.30 3.83 23.70
C GLU A 203 3.30 4.74 24.44
N LEU A 204 2.00 4.72 24.07
CA LEU A 204 0.94 5.44 24.76
C LEU A 204 0.74 4.91 26.20
N LYS A 205 0.65 3.60 26.38
CA LYS A 205 0.54 2.95 27.69
C LYS A 205 1.74 3.25 28.58
N ASN A 206 2.95 3.28 28.01
CA ASN A 206 4.20 3.56 28.71
C ASN A 206 4.48 5.06 28.89
N LYS A 207 3.53 5.96 28.58
CA LYS A 207 3.65 7.43 28.74
C LYS A 207 4.80 8.06 27.93
N LYS A 208 5.20 7.42 26.84
CA LYS A 208 6.22 7.95 25.92
C LYS A 208 5.60 8.80 24.81
N VAL A 209 4.31 8.59 24.52
CA VAL A 209 3.43 9.52 23.81
C VAL A 209 2.19 9.80 24.67
N ASP A 210 1.52 10.92 24.42
CA ASP A 210 0.40 11.39 25.22
C ASP A 210 -0.94 11.09 24.57
N ALA A 211 -0.96 11.01 23.24
CA ALA A 211 -2.13 10.67 22.45
C ALA A 211 -1.71 9.91 21.17
N LEU A 212 -2.69 9.29 20.52
CA LEU A 212 -2.56 8.66 19.22
C LEU A 212 -3.68 9.13 18.30
N VAL A 213 -3.39 9.31 17.00
CA VAL A 213 -4.42 9.46 15.95
C VAL A 213 -4.53 8.18 15.16
N VAL A 214 -5.73 7.60 15.14
CA VAL A 214 -6.07 6.37 14.39
C VAL A 214 -7.52 6.41 13.92
N GLU A 215 -7.90 5.54 13.01
CA GLU A 215 -9.30 5.38 12.61
C GLU A 215 -10.15 4.76 13.72
N LEU A 216 -11.44 5.15 13.75
CA LEU A 216 -12.38 4.69 14.78
C LEU A 216 -12.42 3.16 14.94
N PRO A 217 -12.58 2.35 13.87
CA PRO A 217 -12.65 0.89 14.04
C PRO A 217 -11.34 0.33 14.62
N VAL A 218 -10.20 0.92 14.30
CA VAL A 218 -8.90 0.51 14.87
C VAL A 218 -8.79 0.91 16.35
N ALA A 219 -9.23 2.12 16.70
CA ALA A 219 -9.32 2.52 18.11
C ALA A 219 -10.17 1.52 18.90
N GLU A 220 -11.38 1.22 18.44
CA GLU A 220 -12.32 0.28 19.10
C GLU A 220 -11.70 -1.11 19.25
N ALA A 221 -11.06 -1.64 18.21
CA ALA A 221 -10.38 -2.93 18.24
C ALA A 221 -9.30 -3.00 19.34
N TYR A 222 -8.42 -1.99 19.42
CA TYR A 222 -7.40 -1.94 20.47
C TYR A 222 -7.98 -1.70 21.87
N LEU A 223 -9.01 -0.87 22.00
CA LEU A 223 -9.65 -0.56 23.28
C LEU A 223 -10.46 -1.74 23.83
N SER A 224 -10.91 -2.67 23.00
CA SER A 224 -11.57 -3.90 23.47
C SER A 224 -10.68 -4.67 24.45
N LYS A 225 -9.38 -4.68 24.23
CA LYS A 225 -8.34 -5.37 25.01
C LYS A 225 -7.56 -4.46 25.98
N ASN A 226 -7.65 -3.14 25.84
CA ASN A 226 -6.88 -2.16 26.62
C ASN A 226 -7.81 -1.19 27.34
N LYS A 227 -8.37 -1.61 28.48
CA LYS A 227 -9.34 -0.81 29.28
C LYS A 227 -8.73 0.41 29.96
N ASP A 228 -7.41 0.52 29.94
CA ASP A 228 -6.62 1.67 30.38
C ASP A 228 -6.50 2.78 29.30
N LEU A 229 -7.04 2.55 28.10
CA LEU A 229 -7.12 3.51 27.01
C LEU A 229 -8.58 3.87 26.70
N VAL A 230 -8.79 5.09 26.17
CA VAL A 230 -10.12 5.59 25.75
C VAL A 230 -9.99 6.45 24.50
N ILE A 231 -11.08 6.61 23.77
CA ILE A 231 -11.22 7.63 22.74
C ILE A 231 -11.50 8.96 23.44
N ALA A 232 -10.68 9.98 23.12
CA ALA A 232 -10.88 11.33 23.61
C ALA A 232 -12.08 12.00 22.89
N ASP A 233 -12.76 12.90 23.60
CA ASP A 233 -13.80 13.75 22.99
C ASP A 233 -13.18 14.93 22.25
N ILE A 234 -12.29 14.63 21.31
CA ILE A 234 -11.61 15.59 20.45
C ILE A 234 -12.15 15.41 19.02
N GLN A 235 -12.67 16.49 18.45
CA GLN A 235 -13.14 16.51 17.08
C GLN A 235 -11.98 16.85 16.15
N LEU A 236 -11.75 16.01 15.17
CA LEU A 236 -10.78 16.24 14.08
C LEU A 236 -11.56 16.64 12.82
N ALA A 237 -11.05 17.63 12.11
CA ALA A 237 -11.54 17.89 10.76
C ALA A 237 -11.05 16.75 9.87
N THR A 238 -11.96 15.91 9.42
CA THR A 238 -11.66 14.83 8.48
C THR A 238 -12.31 15.16 7.14
N GLU A 239 -11.50 15.18 6.08
CA GLU A 239 -12.07 15.04 4.75
C GLU A 239 -12.63 13.61 4.64
N ASP A 240 -13.71 13.43 3.90
CA ASP A 240 -14.29 12.11 3.59
C ASP A 240 -13.25 11.31 2.79
N SER A 241 -12.34 10.69 3.49
CA SER A 241 -11.28 9.88 2.90
C SER A 241 -11.55 8.43 3.23
N GLY A 242 -11.64 7.61 2.19
CA GLY A 242 -11.84 6.17 2.34
C GLY A 242 -10.59 5.39 1.99
N SER A 243 -10.67 4.09 2.20
CA SER A 243 -9.62 3.12 1.87
C SER A 243 -9.83 2.57 0.47
N ALA A 244 -8.75 2.43 -0.31
CA ALA A 244 -8.74 1.87 -1.66
C ALA A 244 -7.50 0.98 -1.84
N ILE A 245 -7.55 0.10 -2.83
CA ILE A 245 -6.44 -0.78 -3.18
C ILE A 245 -5.48 -0.01 -4.08
N ALA A 246 -4.19 0.00 -3.72
CA ALA A 246 -3.15 0.62 -4.54
C ALA A 246 -2.52 -0.39 -5.52
N LEU A 247 -2.31 0.06 -6.75
CA LEU A 247 -1.71 -0.72 -7.84
C LEU A 247 -0.56 0.06 -8.50
N LYS A 248 0.40 -0.67 -9.05
CA LYS A 248 1.46 -0.04 -9.83
C LYS A 248 0.87 0.69 -11.02
N LYS A 249 1.30 1.94 -11.22
CA LYS A 249 0.81 2.82 -12.27
C LYS A 249 0.93 2.22 -13.66
N GLY A 250 -0.09 2.48 -14.50
CA GLY A 250 -0.10 2.04 -15.89
C GLY A 250 -0.62 0.62 -16.12
N ASN A 251 -1.40 0.08 -15.17
CA ASN A 251 -2.06 -1.24 -15.28
C ASN A 251 -3.58 -1.13 -15.18
N PRO A 252 -4.25 -0.40 -16.10
CA PRO A 252 -5.68 -0.13 -16.02
C PRO A 252 -6.56 -1.38 -16.09
N ASP A 253 -6.11 -2.41 -16.79
CA ASP A 253 -6.77 -3.72 -16.88
C ASP A 253 -6.86 -4.42 -15.51
N LEU A 254 -5.80 -4.33 -14.70
CA LEU A 254 -5.80 -4.87 -13.34
C LEU A 254 -6.67 -4.04 -12.40
N VAL A 255 -6.64 -2.71 -12.52
CA VAL A 255 -7.54 -1.81 -11.76
C VAL A 255 -8.99 -2.12 -12.07
N GLU A 256 -9.36 -2.25 -13.35
CA GLU A 256 -10.72 -2.58 -13.78
C GLU A 256 -11.17 -3.94 -13.27
N ALA A 257 -10.30 -4.96 -13.35
CA ALA A 257 -10.61 -6.29 -12.85
C ALA A 257 -10.87 -6.29 -11.34
N MET A 258 -10.09 -5.55 -10.55
CA MET A 258 -10.29 -5.41 -9.10
C MET A 258 -11.55 -4.59 -8.78
N ASN A 259 -11.81 -3.49 -9.49
CA ASN A 259 -13.03 -2.70 -9.32
C ASN A 259 -14.29 -3.54 -9.58
N LYS A 260 -14.28 -4.41 -10.58
CA LYS A 260 -15.40 -5.32 -10.85
C LYS A 260 -15.72 -6.23 -9.66
N THR A 261 -14.69 -6.75 -8.99
CA THR A 261 -14.89 -7.53 -7.75
C THR A 261 -15.38 -6.66 -6.61
N LEU A 262 -14.78 -5.46 -6.41
CA LEU A 262 -15.21 -4.53 -5.37
C LEU A 262 -16.67 -4.08 -5.54
N ASP A 263 -17.07 -3.73 -6.76
CA ASP A 263 -18.45 -3.32 -7.05
C ASP A 263 -19.46 -4.42 -6.69
N LYS A 264 -19.12 -5.69 -6.96
CA LYS A 264 -19.93 -6.84 -6.55
C LYS A 264 -20.01 -6.95 -5.03
N LEU A 265 -18.87 -6.89 -4.33
CA LEU A 265 -18.81 -7.00 -2.87
C LEU A 265 -19.53 -5.85 -2.15
N ILE A 266 -19.49 -4.64 -2.73
CA ILE A 266 -20.22 -3.46 -2.22
C ILE A 266 -21.72 -3.64 -2.44
N ASN A 267 -22.14 -4.02 -3.65
CA ASN A 267 -23.55 -4.12 -4.02
C ASN A 267 -24.29 -5.24 -3.27
N ASP A 268 -23.62 -6.35 -2.97
CA ASP A 268 -24.19 -7.48 -2.22
C ASP A 268 -23.94 -7.40 -0.71
N LYS A 269 -23.33 -6.29 -0.24
CA LYS A 269 -22.98 -6.03 1.18
C LYS A 269 -22.03 -7.05 1.80
N SER A 270 -21.23 -7.73 0.98
CA SER A 270 -20.22 -8.66 1.47
C SER A 270 -19.15 -7.96 2.31
N ILE A 271 -18.82 -6.70 1.99
CA ILE A 271 -17.83 -5.93 2.79
C ILE A 271 -18.36 -5.68 4.20
N ASP A 272 -19.65 -5.30 4.37
CA ASP A 272 -20.25 -5.12 5.70
C ASP A 272 -20.18 -6.41 6.53
N LYS A 273 -20.40 -7.55 5.87
CA LYS A 273 -20.27 -8.86 6.50
C LYS A 273 -18.82 -9.16 6.89
N PHE A 274 -17.86 -8.91 6.03
CA PHE A 274 -16.44 -9.11 6.32
C PHE A 274 -15.98 -8.24 7.49
N VAL A 275 -16.45 -6.99 7.58
CA VAL A 275 -16.18 -6.08 8.71
C VAL A 275 -16.74 -6.66 10.00
N THR A 276 -17.97 -7.18 9.98
CA THR A 276 -18.60 -7.81 11.15
C THR A 276 -17.78 -9.03 11.61
N GLU A 277 -17.46 -9.94 10.70
CA GLU A 277 -16.68 -11.14 10.99
C GLU A 277 -15.26 -10.80 11.50
N ALA A 278 -14.63 -9.76 10.94
CA ALA A 278 -13.33 -9.31 11.39
C ALA A 278 -13.37 -8.74 12.82
N ASN A 279 -14.43 -8.00 13.19
CA ASN A 279 -14.63 -7.53 14.55
C ASN A 279 -14.84 -8.69 15.55
N GLU A 280 -15.60 -9.72 15.19
CA GLU A 280 -15.75 -10.95 15.99
C GLU A 280 -14.39 -11.60 16.24
N LEU A 281 -13.54 -11.70 15.18
CA LEU A 281 -12.18 -12.23 15.31
C LEU A 281 -11.30 -11.39 16.25
N VAL A 282 -11.49 -10.07 16.32
CA VAL A 282 -10.78 -9.19 17.28
C VAL A 282 -11.22 -9.50 18.72
N GLU A 283 -12.50 -9.74 18.96
CA GLU A 283 -13.04 -10.00 20.31
C GLU A 283 -12.60 -11.34 20.87
N GLU A 284 -12.41 -12.35 20.02
CA GLU A 284 -11.97 -13.72 20.38
C GLU A 284 -10.47 -13.87 20.69
N GLN A 285 -9.68 -12.81 20.62
CA GLN A 285 -8.21 -12.86 20.88
C GLN A 285 -7.88 -12.97 22.37
#